data_9765610799f616445723306de96f7930
#
_entry.id   9765610799f616445723306de96f7930
#
_cell.length_a   1.000
_cell.length_b   1.000
_cell.length_c   1.000
_cell.angle_alpha   90.00
_cell.angle_beta   90.00
_cell.angle_gamma   90.00
#
_symmetry.space_group_name_H-M   'P 1'
#
loop_
_entity.id
_entity.type
_entity.pdbx_description
1 polymer ?
#
loop_
_entity_poly.entity_id
_entity_poly.type
_entity_poly.pdbx_seq_one_letter_code
_entity_poly.pdbx_strand_id
1 'polypeptide(L)'
;MAKFMLIKIGLMAEVTDADTLREAALKKFDDGDQTSDDYPDTADWHASEVGQEERRQIVTEDKAALEHLVDPAKAKELLDGVPGAKEAGVSSMVVELEGTTRREARDDWGKREGIPWLADLFESEGRRQAP
;
A
#
# COMPACT_ATOMS: atom_id res chain seq x y z
N MET A 1 7.77 7.77 31.86
CA MET A 1 8.21 8.13 30.51
C MET A 1 7.49 7.28 29.46
N ALA A 2 7.06 7.92 28.38
CA ALA A 2 6.47 7.18 27.27
C ALA A 2 7.54 6.39 26.53
N LYS A 3 7.17 5.22 26.04
CA LYS A 3 8.04 4.36 25.23
C LYS A 3 7.32 4.09 23.91
N PHE A 4 8.01 4.28 22.80
CA PHE A 4 7.44 4.09 21.47
C PHE A 4 8.11 2.93 20.76
N MET A 5 7.32 2.13 20.07
CA MET A 5 7.81 1.01 19.26
C MET A 5 7.22 1.10 17.86
N LEU A 6 8.03 0.75 16.87
CA LEU A 6 7.58 0.67 15.48
C LEU A 6 7.28 -0.80 15.14
N ILE A 7 6.04 -1.04 14.71
CA ILE A 7 5.67 -2.36 14.21
C ILE A 7 5.80 -2.33 12.69
N LYS A 8 6.62 -3.21 12.16
CA LYS A 8 6.79 -3.37 10.71
C LYS A 8 6.08 -4.63 10.25
N ILE A 9 5.17 -4.47 9.30
CA ILE A 9 4.44 -5.58 8.71
C ILE A 9 4.63 -5.50 7.20
N GLY A 10 5.11 -6.58 6.61
CA GLY A 10 5.24 -6.69 5.16
C GLY A 10 4.06 -7.45 4.56
N LEU A 11 3.48 -6.88 3.53
CA LEU A 11 2.42 -7.51 2.75
C LEU A 11 2.78 -7.38 1.27
N MET A 12 3.01 -8.51 0.62
CA MET A 12 3.27 -8.55 -0.82
C MET A 12 1.97 -8.80 -1.55
N ALA A 13 1.61 -7.90 -2.46
CA ALA A 13 0.43 -8.04 -3.29
C ALA A 13 0.83 -8.45 -4.71
N GLU A 14 0.07 -9.36 -5.29
CA GLU A 14 0.20 -9.73 -6.69
C GLU A 14 -0.90 -9.01 -7.48
N VAL A 15 -0.52 -8.24 -8.50
CA VAL A 15 -1.50 -7.59 -9.38
C VAL A 15 -1.96 -8.64 -10.39
N THR A 16 -3.18 -9.11 -10.23
CA THR A 16 -3.75 -10.17 -11.09
C THR A 16 -4.49 -9.61 -12.29
N ASP A 17 -4.98 -8.38 -12.20
CA ASP A 17 -5.67 -7.68 -13.28
C ASP A 17 -5.42 -6.18 -13.12
N ALA A 18 -4.47 -5.67 -13.87
CA ALA A 18 -4.05 -4.26 -13.79
C ALA A 18 -5.17 -3.29 -14.21
N ASP A 19 -5.95 -3.65 -15.22
CA ASP A 19 -7.05 -2.80 -15.67
C ASP A 19 -8.13 -2.66 -14.60
N THR A 20 -8.53 -3.77 -13.98
CA THR A 20 -9.49 -3.77 -12.88
C THR A 20 -8.98 -2.97 -11.69
N LEU A 21 -7.70 -3.10 -11.34
CA LEU A 21 -7.08 -2.35 -10.25
C LEU A 21 -7.15 -0.84 -10.52
N ARG A 22 -6.75 -0.41 -11.72
CA ARG A 22 -6.76 1.01 -12.09
C ARG A 22 -8.16 1.59 -12.18
N GLU A 23 -9.11 0.83 -12.73
CA GLU A 23 -10.52 1.24 -12.77
C GLU A 23 -11.11 1.46 -11.39
N ALA A 24 -10.83 0.53 -10.45
CA ALA A 24 -11.30 0.67 -9.07
C ALA A 24 -10.68 1.89 -8.38
N ALA A 25 -9.39 2.13 -8.58
CA ALA A 25 -8.69 3.28 -8.02
C ALA A 25 -9.22 4.59 -8.61
N LEU A 26 -9.47 4.62 -9.92
CA LEU A 26 -9.99 5.79 -10.61
C LEU A 26 -11.39 6.13 -10.11
N LYS A 27 -12.24 5.12 -9.93
CA LYS A 27 -13.59 5.32 -9.39
C LYS A 27 -13.53 5.92 -7.98
N LYS A 28 -12.68 5.37 -7.12
CA LYS A 28 -12.49 5.89 -5.77
C LYS A 28 -11.98 7.33 -5.80
N PHE A 29 -11.05 7.64 -6.70
CA PHE A 29 -10.53 8.99 -6.87
C PHE A 29 -11.62 9.97 -7.32
N ASP A 30 -12.38 9.62 -8.37
CA ASP A 30 -13.41 10.48 -8.94
C ASP A 30 -14.58 10.72 -7.95
N ASP A 31 -14.88 9.72 -7.10
CA ASP A 31 -15.94 9.81 -6.07
C ASP A 31 -15.45 10.46 -4.78
N GLY A 32 -14.14 10.74 -4.63
CA GLY A 32 -13.55 11.27 -3.41
C GLY A 32 -13.77 12.76 -3.22
N ASP A 33 -13.82 13.17 -1.96
CA ASP A 33 -14.02 14.56 -1.52
C ASP A 33 -12.68 15.22 -1.16
N GLN A 34 -11.69 15.14 -2.07
CA GLN A 34 -10.39 15.73 -1.81
C GLN A 34 -10.39 17.24 -1.98
N THR A 35 -9.77 17.93 -1.04
CA THR A 35 -9.61 19.40 -1.04
C THR A 35 -8.22 19.75 -0.53
N SER A 36 -7.81 20.98 -0.75
CA SER A 36 -6.57 21.52 -0.18
C SER A 36 -6.78 22.99 0.20
N ASP A 37 -5.82 23.58 0.91
CA ASP A 37 -5.89 24.99 1.28
C ASP A 37 -6.03 25.91 0.07
N ASP A 38 -5.36 25.58 -1.04
CA ASP A 38 -5.44 26.34 -2.29
C ASP A 38 -6.72 26.06 -3.08
N TYR A 39 -7.32 24.88 -2.88
CA TYR A 39 -8.52 24.43 -3.59
C TYR A 39 -9.51 23.82 -2.57
N PRO A 40 -10.26 24.69 -1.86
CA PRO A 40 -11.19 24.21 -0.83
C PRO A 40 -12.44 23.52 -1.38
N ASP A 41 -12.71 23.68 -2.68
CA ASP A 41 -13.81 23.00 -3.36
C ASP A 41 -13.30 21.74 -4.06
N THR A 42 -13.99 20.61 -3.88
CA THR A 42 -13.60 19.32 -4.45
C THR A 42 -13.51 19.37 -5.99
N ALA A 43 -14.47 20.01 -6.64
CA ALA A 43 -14.47 20.12 -8.11
C ALA A 43 -13.26 20.94 -8.60
N ASP A 44 -12.92 22.02 -7.91
CA ASP A 44 -11.75 22.85 -8.24
C ASP A 44 -10.44 22.08 -8.01
N TRP A 45 -10.38 21.30 -6.93
CA TRP A 45 -9.21 20.45 -6.67
C TRP A 45 -9.00 19.42 -7.78
N HIS A 46 -10.07 18.71 -8.19
CA HIS A 46 -9.99 17.75 -9.29
C HIS A 46 -9.59 18.41 -10.61
N ALA A 47 -10.00 19.65 -10.84
CA ALA A 47 -9.66 20.41 -12.05
C ALA A 47 -8.25 21.03 -11.99
N SER A 48 -7.61 21.07 -10.82
CA SER A 48 -6.26 21.63 -10.64
C SER A 48 -5.20 20.77 -11.30
N GLU A 49 -4.00 21.34 -11.50
CA GLU A 49 -2.85 20.59 -12.03
C GLU A 49 -2.50 19.39 -11.16
N VAL A 50 -2.57 19.56 -9.84
CA VAL A 50 -2.28 18.48 -8.87
C VAL A 50 -3.29 17.36 -9.00
N GLY A 51 -4.58 17.68 -9.06
CA GLY A 51 -5.66 16.71 -9.22
C GLY A 51 -5.56 15.95 -10.54
N GLN A 52 -5.28 16.66 -11.63
CA GLN A 52 -5.12 16.06 -12.95
C GLN A 52 -3.88 15.15 -13.00
N GLU A 53 -2.79 15.54 -12.39
CA GLU A 53 -1.57 14.73 -12.34
C GLU A 53 -1.78 13.45 -11.51
N GLU A 54 -2.46 13.52 -10.36
CA GLU A 54 -2.79 12.33 -9.57
C GLU A 54 -3.68 11.37 -10.36
N ARG A 55 -4.68 11.93 -11.05
CA ARG A 55 -5.56 11.11 -11.88
C ARG A 55 -4.79 10.40 -13.00
N ARG A 56 -3.86 11.13 -13.65
CA ARG A 56 -3.02 10.55 -14.69
C ARG A 56 -2.15 9.41 -14.16
N GLN A 57 -1.56 9.58 -12.99
CA GLN A 57 -0.75 8.54 -12.36
C GLN A 57 -1.57 7.28 -12.05
N ILE A 58 -2.78 7.45 -11.53
CA ILE A 58 -3.69 6.33 -11.24
C ILE A 58 -4.04 5.55 -12.52
N VAL A 59 -4.25 6.25 -13.62
CA VAL A 59 -4.62 5.64 -14.91
C VAL A 59 -3.44 4.91 -15.55
N THR A 60 -2.20 5.35 -15.29
CA THR A 60 -1.00 4.86 -15.99
C THR A 60 -0.09 3.97 -15.14
N GLU A 61 -0.19 4.04 -13.82
CA GLU A 61 0.75 3.36 -12.90
C GLU A 61 0.00 2.47 -11.90
N ASP A 62 0.28 1.18 -11.93
CA ASP A 62 -0.31 0.21 -10.99
C ASP A 62 0.04 0.54 -9.53
N LYS A 63 1.26 1.01 -9.31
CA LYS A 63 1.72 1.44 -7.98
C LYS A 63 0.85 2.56 -7.42
N ALA A 64 0.60 3.60 -8.23
CA ALA A 64 -0.24 4.73 -7.83
C ALA A 64 -1.68 4.30 -7.58
N ALA A 65 -2.21 3.40 -8.40
CA ALA A 65 -3.54 2.84 -8.23
C ALA A 65 -3.64 2.07 -6.90
N LEU A 66 -2.67 1.22 -6.61
CA LEU A 66 -2.65 0.45 -5.37
C LEU A 66 -2.50 1.36 -4.14
N GLU A 67 -1.63 2.37 -4.20
CA GLU A 67 -1.47 3.35 -3.13
C GLU A 67 -2.79 4.04 -2.80
N HIS A 68 -3.56 4.36 -3.83
CA HIS A 68 -4.84 5.03 -3.66
C HIS A 68 -5.91 4.12 -3.02
N LEU A 69 -5.83 2.81 -3.28
CA LEU A 69 -6.79 1.84 -2.75
C LEU A 69 -6.44 1.33 -1.35
N VAL A 70 -5.16 1.32 -0.98
CA VAL A 70 -4.74 0.91 0.36
C VAL A 70 -5.11 2.00 1.37
N ASP A 71 -5.89 1.63 2.37
CA ASP A 71 -6.31 2.55 3.43
C ASP A 71 -5.42 2.38 4.67
N PRO A 72 -4.53 3.36 4.95
CA PRO A 72 -3.65 3.26 6.13
C PRO A 72 -4.43 3.26 7.45
N ALA A 73 -5.64 3.79 7.49
CA ALA A 73 -6.47 3.78 8.69
C ALA A 73 -6.80 2.35 9.15
N LYS A 74 -6.83 1.39 8.23
CA LYS A 74 -7.06 -0.02 8.58
C LYS A 74 -5.93 -0.63 9.38
N ALA A 75 -4.71 -0.11 9.25
CA ALA A 75 -3.58 -0.56 10.05
C ALA A 75 -3.75 -0.26 11.54
N LYS A 76 -4.52 0.77 11.88
CA LYS A 76 -4.82 1.11 13.28
C LYS A 76 -5.59 0.00 13.99
N GLU A 77 -6.39 -0.76 13.25
CA GLU A 77 -7.19 -1.87 13.77
C GLU A 77 -6.31 -2.98 14.36
N LEU A 78 -5.06 -3.08 13.93
CA LEU A 78 -4.11 -4.08 14.46
C LEU A 78 -3.81 -3.88 15.93
N LEU A 79 -3.97 -2.66 16.45
CA LEU A 79 -3.74 -2.36 17.87
C LEU A 79 -5.04 -2.31 18.67
N ASP A 80 -6.18 -2.42 18.01
CA ASP A 80 -7.47 -2.46 18.71
C ASP A 80 -7.53 -3.72 19.58
N GLY A 81 -7.85 -3.51 20.84
CA GLY A 81 -7.92 -4.63 21.80
C GLY A 81 -6.58 -5.12 22.32
N VAL A 82 -5.48 -4.47 22.00
CA VAL A 82 -4.17 -4.78 22.60
C VAL A 82 -4.03 -4.00 23.90
N PRO A 83 -4.09 -4.67 25.07
CA PRO A 83 -3.98 -3.97 26.36
C PRO A 83 -2.62 -3.31 26.53
N GLY A 84 -2.61 -2.08 26.99
CA GLY A 84 -1.36 -1.36 27.30
C GLY A 84 -0.72 -0.66 26.12
N ALA A 85 -1.34 -0.68 24.95
CA ALA A 85 -0.84 0.02 23.77
C ALA A 85 -1.93 0.76 23.03
N LYS A 86 -1.57 1.83 22.34
CA LYS A 86 -2.48 2.58 21.46
C LYS A 86 -1.74 3.10 20.25
N GLU A 87 -2.47 3.35 19.19
CA GLU A 87 -1.92 3.93 17.97
C GLU A 87 -1.36 5.34 18.25
N ALA A 88 -0.17 5.62 17.74
CA ALA A 88 0.51 6.90 17.87
C ALA A 88 0.90 7.52 16.52
N GLY A 89 0.69 6.80 15.44
CA GLY A 89 0.95 7.27 14.08
C GLY A 89 0.85 6.13 13.09
N VAL A 90 0.32 6.41 11.90
CA VAL A 90 0.20 5.43 10.81
C VAL A 90 0.74 6.04 9.54
N SER A 91 1.53 5.27 8.83
CA SER A 91 2.03 5.61 7.50
C SER A 91 2.02 4.38 6.63
N SER A 92 1.67 4.54 5.37
CA SER A 92 1.74 3.46 4.40
C SER A 92 2.48 3.92 3.16
N MET A 93 3.22 3.00 2.56
CA MET A 93 3.95 3.24 1.32
C MET A 93 3.90 1.97 0.48
N VAL A 94 3.63 2.12 -0.81
CA VAL A 94 3.69 1.02 -1.76
C VAL A 94 5.02 1.11 -2.50
N VAL A 95 5.72 -0.01 -2.60
CA VAL A 95 6.97 -0.12 -3.33
C VAL A 95 6.78 -1.18 -4.41
N GLU A 96 7.14 -0.84 -5.66
CA GLU A 96 7.11 -1.81 -6.74
C GLU A 96 8.33 -2.73 -6.63
N LEU A 97 8.09 -4.04 -6.60
CA LEU A 97 9.14 -5.03 -6.56
C LEU A 97 9.56 -5.44 -7.97
N GLU A 98 10.83 -5.75 -8.13
CA GLU A 98 11.37 -6.24 -9.40
C GLU A 98 11.04 -7.72 -9.60
N GLY A 99 10.89 -8.13 -10.86
CA GLY A 99 10.63 -9.49 -11.23
C GLY A 99 9.22 -9.71 -11.77
N THR A 100 9.02 -10.85 -12.41
CA THR A 100 7.74 -11.26 -13.00
C THR A 100 7.15 -12.50 -12.35
N THR A 101 7.91 -13.15 -11.47
CA THR A 101 7.42 -14.31 -10.70
C THR A 101 7.36 -13.95 -9.22
N ARG A 102 6.57 -14.70 -8.46
CA ARG A 102 6.48 -14.52 -7.01
C ARG A 102 7.85 -14.68 -6.34
N ARG A 103 8.65 -15.65 -6.80
CA ARG A 103 9.98 -15.86 -6.25
C ARG A 103 10.90 -14.67 -6.51
N GLU A 104 10.91 -14.15 -7.73
CA GLU A 104 11.72 -12.98 -8.09
C GLU A 104 11.33 -11.76 -7.24
N ALA A 105 10.02 -11.52 -7.07
CA ALA A 105 9.51 -10.43 -6.25
C ALA A 105 9.91 -10.60 -4.77
N ARG A 106 9.82 -11.81 -4.23
CA ARG A 106 10.24 -12.12 -2.86
C ARG A 106 11.74 -11.95 -2.66
N ASP A 107 12.54 -12.30 -3.66
CA ASP A 107 13.99 -12.08 -3.64
C ASP A 107 14.32 -10.59 -3.60
N ASP A 108 13.65 -9.78 -4.41
CA ASP A 108 13.83 -8.32 -4.40
C ASP A 108 13.39 -7.72 -3.06
N TRP A 109 12.26 -8.17 -2.53
CA TRP A 109 11.79 -7.75 -1.20
C TRP A 109 12.83 -8.05 -0.13
N GLY A 110 13.38 -9.27 -0.13
CA GLY A 110 14.44 -9.66 0.81
C GLY A 110 15.67 -8.77 0.72
N LYS A 111 16.09 -8.41 -0.48
CA LYS A 111 17.22 -7.50 -0.70
C LYS A 111 16.93 -6.11 -0.13
N ARG A 112 15.73 -5.58 -0.37
CA ARG A 112 15.33 -4.26 0.11
C ARG A 112 15.26 -4.18 1.63
N GLU A 113 14.83 -5.26 2.30
CA GLU A 113 14.72 -5.33 3.75
C GLU A 113 16.00 -5.79 4.44
N GLY A 114 17.03 -6.15 3.68
CA GLY A 114 18.26 -6.71 4.24
C GLY A 114 18.10 -8.15 4.76
N ILE A 115 17.13 -8.90 4.22
CA ILE A 115 16.82 -10.29 4.60
C ILE A 115 16.92 -11.15 3.34
N PRO A 116 18.15 -11.50 2.88
CA PRO A 116 18.31 -12.20 1.60
C PRO A 116 17.67 -13.60 1.54
N TRP A 117 17.37 -14.19 2.69
CA TRP A 117 16.71 -15.51 2.77
C TRP A 117 15.17 -15.43 2.86
N LEU A 118 14.58 -14.26 2.69
CA LEU A 118 13.13 -14.05 2.86
C LEU A 118 12.31 -14.96 1.93
N ALA A 119 12.70 -15.11 0.67
CA ALA A 119 12.02 -15.99 -0.28
C ALA A 119 11.99 -17.45 0.20
N ASP A 120 13.10 -17.92 0.79
CA ASP A 120 13.20 -19.27 1.31
C ASP A 120 12.27 -19.49 2.52
N LEU A 121 12.07 -18.47 3.34
CA LEU A 121 11.13 -18.55 4.46
C LEU A 121 9.71 -18.78 3.98
N PHE A 122 9.26 -18.08 2.94
CA PHE A 122 7.92 -18.26 2.38
C PHE A 122 7.73 -19.66 1.80
N GLU A 123 8.72 -20.19 1.10
CA GLU A 123 8.67 -21.54 0.57
C GLU A 123 8.61 -22.58 1.66
N SER A 124 9.39 -22.38 2.73
CA SER A 124 9.43 -23.27 3.89
C SER A 124 8.08 -23.32 4.61
N GLU A 125 7.44 -22.17 4.81
CA GLU A 125 6.11 -22.08 5.41
C GLU A 125 5.05 -22.74 4.53
N GLY A 126 5.11 -22.53 3.23
CA GLY A 126 4.21 -23.17 2.28
C GLY A 126 4.29 -24.71 2.34
N ARG A 127 5.49 -25.26 2.49
CA ARG A 127 5.70 -26.70 2.65
C ARG A 127 5.15 -27.23 3.96
N ARG A 128 5.24 -26.45 5.04
CA ARG A 128 4.68 -26.84 6.35
C ARG A 128 3.15 -26.86 6.35
N GLN A 129 2.54 -26.03 5.54
CA GLN A 129 1.08 -25.92 5.44
C GLN A 129 0.49 -26.93 4.44
N ALA A 130 1.32 -27.51 3.59
CA ALA A 130 0.87 -28.53 2.66
C ALA A 130 0.46 -29.81 3.40
N PRO A 131 -0.71 -30.40 3.10
CA PRO A 131 -1.15 -31.62 3.75
C PRO A 131 -0.29 -32.84 3.35
#